data_b53cf735878f8dda04195e554fcb1be4
#
_entry.id   b53cf735878f8dda04195e554fcb1be4
#
_cell.length_a   1.000
_cell.length_b   1.000
_cell.length_c   1.000
_cell.angle_alpha   90.00
_cell.angle_beta   90.00
_cell.angle_gamma   90.00
#
_symmetry.space_group_name_H-M   'P 1'
#
loop_
_entity.id
_entity.type
_entity.pdbx_description
1 polymer ?
#
loop_
_entity_poly.entity_id
_entity_poly.type
_entity_poly.pdbx_seq_one_letter_code
_entity_poly.pdbx_strand_id
1 'polypeptide(L)'
;SFSRFSYIYQGQYAQHINNYLNYFSIKQFHFVLFNDFINKREETIQSILSFLGIDNNYELDINITSNKSSIARSKSLKRFIKNDSIIKRAAKWIIPSLVFRQKIRNLIHASNNKTQAKTPLSEDERKLVYDKFFEQEIIMLEKILNLNLNHWKEC
;
A
#
# COMPACT_ATOMS: atom_id res chain seq x y z
N SER A 1 19.67 6.62 4.07
CA SER A 1 18.40 5.97 3.74
C SER A 1 17.23 6.93 3.73
N PHE A 2 17.38 8.04 2.98
CA PHE A 2 16.36 9.11 2.85
C PHE A 2 15.11 8.64 2.09
N SER A 3 15.23 7.68 1.18
CA SER A 3 14.16 7.28 0.25
C SER A 3 12.97 6.52 0.87
N ARG A 4 13.13 5.89 2.04
CA ARG A 4 12.04 5.11 2.66
C ARG A 4 10.93 5.95 3.29
N PHE A 5 11.16 7.23 3.56
CA PHE A 5 10.21 8.11 4.25
C PHE A 5 9.80 9.31 3.40
N SER A 6 10.26 9.38 2.15
CA SER A 6 9.88 10.47 1.24
C SER A 6 8.57 10.12 0.53
N TYR A 7 7.45 10.31 1.22
CA TYR A 7 6.11 10.11 0.63
C TYR A 7 5.88 10.99 -0.59
N ILE A 8 6.41 12.22 -0.60
CA ILE A 8 6.32 13.13 -1.74
C ILE A 8 7.03 12.54 -2.96
N TYR A 9 8.26 12.10 -2.80
CA TYR A 9 9.01 11.48 -3.89
C TYR A 9 8.32 10.21 -4.44
N GLN A 10 7.77 9.38 -3.56
CA GLN A 10 7.03 8.19 -3.97
C GLN A 10 5.73 8.52 -4.71
N GLY A 11 5.15 9.70 -4.49
CA GLY A 11 3.96 10.20 -5.17
C GLY A 11 4.23 10.84 -6.54
N GLN A 12 5.49 11.05 -6.92
CA GLN A 12 5.87 11.62 -8.23
C GLN A 12 5.82 10.56 -9.33
N TYR A 13 4.62 10.07 -9.61
CA TYR A 13 4.38 8.97 -10.56
C TYR A 13 4.79 9.30 -11.98
N ALA A 14 4.54 10.53 -12.46
CA ALA A 14 4.92 10.93 -13.82
C ALA A 14 6.43 10.86 -14.03
N GLN A 15 7.20 11.34 -13.05
CA GLN A 15 8.66 11.27 -13.10
C GLN A 15 9.14 9.81 -13.11
N HIS A 16 8.56 8.94 -12.27
CA HIS A 16 8.94 7.54 -12.23
C HIS A 16 8.59 6.81 -13.53
N ILE A 17 7.39 7.03 -14.07
CA ILE A 17 6.97 6.44 -15.34
C ILE A 17 7.89 6.90 -16.48
N ASN A 18 8.18 8.19 -16.58
CA ASN A 18 9.10 8.71 -17.59
C ASN A 18 10.49 8.07 -17.54
N ASN A 19 11.02 7.82 -16.34
CA ASN A 19 12.29 7.10 -16.19
C ASN A 19 12.23 5.69 -16.77
N TYR A 20 11.11 4.98 -16.60
CA TYR A 20 10.92 3.67 -17.21
C TYR A 20 10.70 3.75 -18.72
N LEU A 21 10.00 4.77 -19.21
CA LEU A 21 9.75 4.96 -20.66
C LEU A 21 11.02 5.22 -21.45
N ASN A 22 12.14 5.57 -20.81
CA ASN A 22 13.45 5.62 -21.47
C ASN A 22 13.95 4.23 -21.90
N TYR A 23 13.43 3.17 -21.31
CA TYR A 23 13.90 1.79 -21.53
C TYR A 23 12.81 0.88 -22.08
N PHE A 24 11.55 1.21 -21.84
CA PHE A 24 10.40 0.36 -22.18
C PHE A 24 9.37 1.15 -22.99
N SER A 25 8.73 0.49 -23.94
CA SER A 25 7.61 1.08 -24.68
C SER A 25 6.38 1.23 -23.77
N ILE A 26 5.59 2.28 -23.97
CA ILE A 26 4.33 2.50 -23.25
C ILE A 26 3.37 1.30 -23.34
N LYS A 27 3.42 0.53 -24.43
CA LYS A 27 2.62 -0.68 -24.63
C LYS A 27 2.96 -1.82 -23.66
N GLN A 28 4.11 -1.76 -22.99
CA GLN A 28 4.54 -2.74 -21.99
C GLN A 28 4.07 -2.40 -20.58
N PHE A 29 3.31 -1.29 -20.44
CA PHE A 29 2.73 -0.87 -19.16
C PHE A 29 1.22 -1.06 -19.18
N HIS A 30 0.70 -1.50 -18.05
CA HIS A 30 -0.71 -1.48 -17.74
C HIS A 30 -0.93 -0.62 -16.50
N PHE A 31 -1.67 0.48 -16.65
CA PHE A 31 -1.92 1.42 -15.57
C PHE A 31 -3.27 1.16 -14.95
N VAL A 32 -3.30 1.08 -13.62
CA VAL A 32 -4.51 0.86 -12.83
C VAL A 32 -4.64 1.96 -11.79
N LEU A 33 -5.75 2.66 -11.80
CA LEU A 33 -6.05 3.61 -10.74
C LEU A 33 -6.53 2.88 -9.50
N PHE A 34 -6.04 3.27 -8.33
CA PHE A 34 -6.39 2.61 -7.07
C PHE A 34 -7.89 2.68 -6.76
N ASN A 35 -8.56 3.78 -7.14
CA ASN A 35 -10.00 3.91 -7.00
C ASN A 35 -10.77 2.91 -7.88
N ASP A 36 -10.30 2.66 -9.09
CA ASP A 36 -10.91 1.65 -9.96
C ASP A 36 -10.68 0.24 -9.38
N PHE A 37 -9.49 -0.03 -8.87
CA PHE A 37 -9.20 -1.29 -8.20
C PHE A 37 -10.08 -1.54 -6.97
N ILE A 38 -10.47 -0.50 -6.22
CA ILE A 38 -11.39 -0.65 -5.07
C ILE A 38 -12.83 -0.83 -5.53
N ASN A 39 -13.29 0.02 -6.47
CA ASN A 39 -14.71 0.12 -6.83
C ASN A 39 -15.12 -0.87 -7.92
N LYS A 40 -14.17 -1.26 -8.81
CA LYS A 40 -14.36 -2.16 -9.96
C LYS A 40 -13.34 -3.27 -9.94
N ARG A 41 -13.23 -3.94 -8.80
CA ARG A 41 -12.15 -4.90 -8.54
C ARG A 41 -12.08 -6.03 -9.56
N GLU A 42 -13.22 -6.63 -9.88
CA GLU A 42 -13.28 -7.74 -10.81
C GLU A 42 -12.85 -7.31 -12.22
N GLU A 43 -13.44 -6.25 -12.75
CA GLU A 43 -13.09 -5.69 -14.06
C GLU A 43 -11.60 -5.32 -14.14
N THR A 44 -11.07 -4.73 -13.05
CA THR A 44 -9.66 -4.34 -12.98
C THR A 44 -8.74 -5.56 -13.01
N ILE A 45 -9.07 -6.62 -12.27
CA ILE A 45 -8.29 -7.86 -12.27
C ILE A 45 -8.35 -8.52 -13.65
N GLN A 46 -9.53 -8.58 -14.26
CA GLN A 46 -9.67 -9.12 -15.61
C GLN A 46 -8.84 -8.35 -16.64
N SER A 47 -8.82 -7.03 -16.55
CA SER A 47 -7.97 -6.20 -17.42
C SER A 47 -6.48 -6.49 -17.26
N ILE A 48 -6.02 -6.70 -16.02
CA ILE A 48 -4.63 -7.09 -15.73
C ILE A 48 -4.32 -8.47 -16.33
N LEU A 49 -5.19 -9.46 -16.13
CA LEU A 49 -5.00 -10.80 -16.67
C LEU A 49 -4.97 -10.80 -18.19
N SER A 50 -5.88 -10.05 -18.83
CA SER A 50 -5.89 -9.87 -20.29
C SER A 50 -4.59 -9.21 -20.78
N PHE A 51 -4.09 -8.20 -20.11
CA PHE A 51 -2.83 -7.55 -20.46
C PHE A 51 -1.64 -8.53 -20.37
N LEU A 52 -1.66 -9.42 -19.39
CA LEU A 52 -0.63 -10.46 -19.20
C LEU A 52 -0.80 -11.67 -20.13
N GLY A 53 -1.89 -11.74 -20.91
CA GLY A 53 -2.19 -12.88 -21.75
C GLY A 53 -2.57 -14.15 -20.98
N ILE A 54 -3.08 -14.00 -19.76
CA ILE A 54 -3.49 -15.08 -18.88
C ILE A 54 -5.00 -15.31 -19.07
N ASP A 55 -5.44 -16.59 -19.05
CA ASP A 55 -6.84 -16.96 -19.13
C ASP A 55 -7.67 -16.34 -17.99
N ASN A 56 -8.79 -15.71 -18.37
CA ASN A 56 -9.68 -14.99 -17.45
C ASN A 56 -10.69 -15.91 -16.74
N ASN A 57 -10.67 -17.23 -16.99
CA ASN A 57 -11.64 -18.19 -16.43
C ASN A 57 -11.34 -18.59 -14.96
N TYR A 58 -10.52 -17.84 -14.26
CA TYR A 58 -10.20 -18.09 -12.85
C TYR A 58 -11.24 -17.43 -11.94
N GLU A 59 -11.90 -18.21 -11.09
CA GLU A 59 -12.64 -17.70 -9.94
C GLU A 59 -11.64 -17.23 -8.87
N LEU A 60 -11.45 -15.93 -8.79
CA LEU A 60 -10.63 -15.31 -7.77
C LEU A 60 -11.49 -14.93 -6.56
N ASP A 61 -11.07 -15.30 -5.36
CA ASP A 61 -11.67 -14.77 -4.13
C ASP A 61 -11.26 -13.30 -3.95
N ILE A 62 -12.04 -12.41 -4.54
CA ILE A 62 -11.81 -10.96 -4.51
C ILE A 62 -12.25 -10.30 -3.20
N ASN A 63 -12.83 -11.05 -2.26
CA ASN A 63 -13.36 -10.51 -1.00
C ASN A 63 -12.31 -10.36 0.09
N ILE A 64 -11.10 -10.85 -0.14
CA ILE A 64 -10.02 -10.77 0.85
C ILE A 64 -9.56 -9.32 1.01
N THR A 65 -9.79 -8.76 2.18
CA THR A 65 -9.25 -7.45 2.56
C THR A 65 -8.05 -7.65 3.48
N SER A 66 -6.86 -7.30 3.02
CA SER A 66 -5.64 -7.36 3.81
C SER A 66 -5.15 -5.95 4.23
N ASN A 67 -4.20 -5.90 5.16
CA ASN A 67 -3.52 -4.66 5.56
C ASN A 67 -4.41 -3.57 6.17
N LYS A 68 -5.40 -3.96 6.99
CA LYS A 68 -6.17 -2.99 7.78
C LYS A 68 -5.23 -2.13 8.62
N SER A 69 -5.39 -0.80 8.53
CA SER A 69 -4.61 0.14 9.34
C SER A 69 -4.86 -0.13 10.82
N SER A 70 -3.80 -0.34 11.59
CA SER A 70 -3.90 -0.60 13.02
C SER A 70 -2.78 0.07 13.80
N ILE A 71 -3.09 0.51 15.01
CA ILE A 71 -2.12 1.05 15.96
C ILE A 71 -2.06 0.12 17.17
N ALA A 72 -0.83 -0.10 17.66
CA ALA A 72 -0.64 -0.89 18.86
C ALA A 72 -1.22 -0.18 20.08
N ARG A 73 -2.07 -0.85 20.86
CA ARG A 73 -2.61 -0.37 22.15
C ARG A 73 -1.48 -0.11 23.14
N SER A 74 -0.52 -1.02 23.21
CA SER A 74 0.66 -0.92 24.07
C SER A 74 1.93 -0.87 23.23
N LYS A 75 2.64 0.25 23.30
CA LYS A 75 3.95 0.42 22.64
C LYS A 75 5.01 -0.49 23.28
N SER A 76 4.91 -0.71 24.60
CA SER A 76 5.80 -1.58 25.36
C SER A 76 5.65 -3.03 24.92
N LEU A 77 4.41 -3.52 24.76
CA LEU A 77 4.14 -4.87 24.28
C LEU A 77 4.63 -5.05 22.84
N LYS A 78 4.42 -4.04 21.97
CA LYS A 78 4.96 -4.05 20.60
C LYS A 78 6.49 -4.13 20.58
N ARG A 79 7.15 -3.35 21.46
CA ARG A 79 8.62 -3.36 21.61
C ARG A 79 9.11 -4.72 22.12
N PHE A 80 8.42 -5.29 23.12
CA PHE A 80 8.71 -6.63 23.65
C PHE A 80 8.61 -7.72 22.58
N ILE A 81 7.57 -7.69 21.75
CA ILE A 81 7.39 -8.65 20.65
C ILE A 81 8.46 -8.48 19.57
N LYS A 82 8.90 -7.24 19.30
CA LYS A 82 9.90 -6.96 18.25
C LYS A 82 11.32 -7.30 18.69
N ASN A 83 11.68 -7.05 19.94
CA ASN A 83 13.05 -7.26 20.42
C ASN A 83 13.30 -8.71 20.80
N ASP A 84 14.50 -9.21 20.50
CA ASP A 84 14.98 -10.49 21.01
C ASP A 84 15.36 -10.35 22.48
N SER A 85 14.48 -10.84 23.34
CA SER A 85 14.67 -10.81 24.80
C SER A 85 15.05 -12.20 25.31
N ILE A 86 15.70 -12.23 26.48
CA ILE A 86 16.04 -13.47 27.20
C ILE A 86 14.78 -14.31 27.44
N ILE A 87 13.64 -13.63 27.68
CA ILE A 87 12.33 -14.28 27.89
C ILE A 87 11.88 -15.04 26.63
N LYS A 88 12.15 -14.54 25.43
CA LYS A 88 11.84 -15.29 24.20
C LYS A 88 12.76 -16.51 24.03
N ARG A 89 14.00 -16.40 24.48
CA ARG A 89 14.92 -17.56 24.48
C ARG A 89 14.42 -18.63 25.44
N ALA A 90 14.01 -18.27 26.65
CA ALA A 90 13.38 -19.19 27.61
C ALA A 90 12.08 -19.78 27.07
N ALA A 91 11.21 -18.95 26.45
CA ALA A 91 9.97 -19.41 25.82
C ALA A 91 10.20 -20.43 24.69
N LYS A 92 11.33 -20.35 23.96
CA LYS A 92 11.69 -21.36 22.96
C LYS A 92 11.98 -22.72 23.59
N TRP A 93 12.47 -22.72 24.80
CA TRP A 93 12.76 -23.95 25.54
C TRP A 93 11.49 -24.62 26.09
N ILE A 94 10.54 -23.79 26.57
CA ILE A 94 9.27 -24.27 27.14
C ILE A 94 8.28 -24.67 26.03
N ILE A 95 8.29 -23.99 24.89
CA ILE A 95 7.37 -24.23 23.77
C ILE A 95 8.17 -24.57 22.51
N PRO A 96 8.52 -25.85 22.30
CA PRO A 96 9.36 -26.25 21.17
C PRO A 96 8.67 -26.06 19.81
N SER A 97 7.32 -26.15 19.75
CA SER A 97 6.56 -26.04 18.49
C SER A 97 6.60 -24.62 17.91
N LEU A 98 7.17 -24.50 16.71
CA LEU A 98 7.19 -23.24 15.94
C LEU A 98 5.77 -22.74 15.61
N VAL A 99 4.89 -23.65 15.21
CA VAL A 99 3.51 -23.33 14.84
C VAL A 99 2.74 -22.76 16.03
N PHE A 100 2.90 -23.35 17.20
CA PHE A 100 2.23 -22.88 18.40
C PHE A 100 2.74 -21.50 18.85
N ARG A 101 4.05 -21.27 18.78
CA ARG A 101 4.65 -19.94 19.02
C ARG A 101 4.14 -18.87 18.06
N GLN A 102 3.96 -19.23 16.79
CA GLN A 102 3.40 -18.31 15.79
C GLN A 102 1.92 -17.99 16.11
N LYS A 103 1.12 -18.98 16.49
CA LYS A 103 -0.27 -18.77 16.90
C LYS A 103 -0.37 -17.82 18.09
N ILE A 104 0.41 -18.05 19.15
CA ILE A 104 0.45 -17.17 20.32
C ILE A 104 0.86 -15.74 19.92
N ARG A 105 1.91 -15.60 19.12
CA ARG A 105 2.36 -14.29 18.64
C ARG A 105 1.27 -13.57 17.86
N ASN A 106 0.58 -14.27 16.97
CA ASN A 106 -0.51 -13.70 16.18
C ASN A 106 -1.69 -13.28 17.05
N LEU A 107 -2.04 -14.06 18.06
CA LEU A 107 -3.07 -13.69 19.03
C LEU A 107 -2.70 -12.43 19.82
N ILE A 108 -1.44 -12.33 20.30
CA ILE A 108 -0.96 -11.15 21.01
C ILE A 108 -0.96 -9.92 20.10
N HIS A 109 -0.53 -10.08 18.83
CA HIS A 109 -0.61 -9.00 17.85
C HIS A 109 -2.05 -8.57 17.60
N ALA A 110 -2.96 -9.52 17.38
CA ALA A 110 -4.37 -9.23 17.15
C ALA A 110 -5.02 -8.49 18.33
N SER A 111 -4.77 -8.94 19.57
CA SER A 111 -5.30 -8.30 20.76
C SER A 111 -4.70 -6.92 21.07
N ASN A 112 -3.45 -6.71 20.66
CA ASN A 112 -2.76 -5.43 20.86
C ASN A 112 -3.03 -4.40 19.76
N ASN A 113 -3.66 -4.77 18.67
CA ASN A 113 -3.98 -3.86 17.57
C ASN A 113 -5.35 -3.22 17.77
N LYS A 114 -5.40 -1.88 17.68
CA LYS A 114 -6.65 -1.12 17.56
C LYS A 114 -6.75 -0.61 16.13
N THR A 115 -7.92 -0.76 15.53
CA THR A 115 -8.23 -0.01 14.31
C THR A 115 -8.29 1.46 14.69
N GLN A 116 -7.46 2.27 14.08
CA GLN A 116 -7.51 3.72 14.23
C GLN A 116 -7.85 4.36 12.90
N ALA A 117 -8.87 5.20 12.90
CA ALA A 117 -9.11 6.10 11.78
C ALA A 117 -7.88 7.01 11.63
N LYS A 118 -7.34 7.09 10.44
CA LYS A 118 -6.28 8.07 10.15
C LYS A 118 -6.91 9.46 10.22
N THR A 119 -6.27 10.38 10.92
CA THR A 119 -6.64 11.78 10.83
C THR A 119 -6.26 12.25 9.41
N PRO A 120 -7.21 12.63 8.57
CA PRO A 120 -6.89 13.18 7.25
C PRO A 120 -6.15 14.50 7.42
N LEU A 121 -5.39 14.90 6.42
CA LEU A 121 -4.87 16.27 6.34
C LEU A 121 -6.05 17.25 6.25
N SER A 122 -5.89 18.45 6.79
CA SER A 122 -6.84 19.54 6.57
C SER A 122 -6.89 19.93 5.07
N GLU A 123 -7.94 20.59 4.66
CA GLU A 123 -8.07 21.07 3.26
C GLU A 123 -6.91 21.99 2.88
N ASP A 124 -6.54 22.91 3.79
CA ASP A 124 -5.41 23.84 3.57
C ASP A 124 -4.08 23.10 3.42
N GLU A 125 -3.84 22.10 4.28
CA GLU A 125 -2.63 21.27 4.19
C GLU A 125 -2.58 20.47 2.90
N ARG A 126 -3.71 19.91 2.47
CA ARG A 126 -3.81 19.17 1.20
C ARG A 126 -3.53 20.08 0.02
N LYS A 127 -4.17 21.27 -0.01
CA LYS A 127 -3.96 22.27 -1.05
C LYS A 127 -2.50 22.71 -1.12
N LEU A 128 -1.89 23.00 0.02
CA LEU A 128 -0.48 23.40 0.09
C LEU A 128 0.43 22.31 -0.50
N VAL A 129 0.18 21.04 -0.16
CA VAL A 129 0.97 19.90 -0.65
C VAL A 129 0.74 19.71 -2.15
N TYR A 130 -0.50 19.83 -2.61
CA TYR A 130 -0.85 19.75 -4.02
C TYR A 130 -0.15 20.83 -4.83
N ASP A 131 -0.35 22.10 -4.50
CA ASP A 131 0.20 23.24 -5.24
C ASP A 131 1.74 23.20 -5.30
N LYS A 132 2.35 22.77 -4.19
CA LYS A 132 3.82 22.77 -4.08
C LYS A 132 4.51 21.59 -4.76
N PHE A 133 3.87 20.42 -4.79
CA PHE A 133 4.57 19.18 -5.15
C PHE A 133 3.89 18.35 -6.23
N PHE A 134 2.57 18.48 -6.42
CA PHE A 134 1.83 17.54 -7.25
C PHE A 134 1.11 18.15 -8.44
N GLU A 135 0.92 19.46 -8.49
CA GLU A 135 0.22 20.11 -9.61
C GLU A 135 0.84 19.73 -10.97
N GLN A 136 2.13 19.96 -11.14
CA GLN A 136 2.83 19.66 -12.37
C GLN A 136 2.94 18.15 -12.64
N GLU A 137 3.09 17.36 -11.59
CA GLU A 137 3.11 15.90 -11.66
C GLU A 137 1.80 15.34 -12.21
N ILE A 138 0.66 15.84 -11.72
CA ILE A 138 -0.66 15.37 -12.18
C ILE A 138 -0.90 15.78 -13.63
N ILE A 139 -0.54 17.01 -14.02
CA ILE A 139 -0.64 17.46 -15.42
C ILE A 139 0.19 16.58 -16.35
N MET A 140 1.42 16.24 -15.95
CA MET A 140 2.27 15.34 -16.74
C MET A 140 1.69 13.92 -16.80
N LEU A 141 1.16 13.45 -15.67
CA LEU A 141 0.57 12.12 -15.58
C LEU A 141 -0.68 11.99 -16.46
N GLU A 142 -1.56 12.99 -16.48
CA GLU A 142 -2.70 13.06 -17.40
C GLU A 142 -2.29 12.90 -18.86
N LYS A 143 -1.20 13.55 -19.26
CA LYS A 143 -0.67 13.46 -20.63
C LYS A 143 -0.09 12.08 -20.93
N ILE A 144 0.65 11.48 -20.00
CA ILE A 144 1.26 10.16 -20.19
C ILE A 144 0.19 9.08 -20.30
N LEU A 145 -0.82 9.15 -19.42
CA LEU A 145 -1.86 8.13 -19.30
C LEU A 145 -3.03 8.37 -20.26
N ASN A 146 -3.13 9.56 -20.84
CA ASN A 146 -4.30 10.02 -21.60
C ASN A 146 -5.60 9.85 -20.81
N LEU A 147 -5.57 10.22 -19.53
CA LEU A 147 -6.69 10.12 -18.59
C LEU A 147 -6.97 11.47 -17.94
N ASN A 148 -8.22 11.67 -17.53
CA ASN A 148 -8.62 12.81 -16.72
C ASN A 148 -8.48 12.48 -15.24
N LEU A 149 -7.61 13.20 -14.53
CA LEU A 149 -7.35 13.05 -13.10
C LEU A 149 -7.86 14.24 -12.28
N ASN A 150 -8.87 14.98 -12.76
CA ASN A 150 -9.40 16.15 -12.07
C ASN A 150 -9.83 15.85 -10.62
N HIS A 151 -10.37 14.65 -10.37
CA HIS A 151 -10.71 14.20 -9.02
C HIS A 151 -9.53 14.11 -8.04
N TRP A 152 -8.29 14.16 -8.54
CA TRP A 152 -7.09 14.24 -7.69
C TRP A 152 -6.71 15.69 -7.35
N LYS A 153 -7.28 16.66 -8.07
CA LYS A 153 -7.04 18.10 -7.89
C LYS A 153 -8.05 18.70 -6.90
N GLU A 154 -9.19 18.04 -6.70
CA GLU A 154 -10.21 18.44 -5.75
C GLU A 154 -9.74 18.05 -4.34
N CYS A 155 -9.26 19.04 -3.62
CA CYS A 155 -8.75 18.89 -2.27
C CYS A 155 -9.83 19.16 -1.22
#